data_a76321763667b410425e0ae4b120ad84
#
_entry.id   a76321763667b410425e0ae4b120ad84
#
_cell.length_a   1.000
_cell.length_b   1.000
_cell.length_c   1.000
_cell.angle_alpha   90.00
_cell.angle_beta   90.00
_cell.angle_gamma   90.00
#
_symmetry.space_group_name_H-M   'P 1'
#
loop_
_entity.id
_entity.type
_entity.pdbx_description
1 polymer ?
#
loop_
_entity_poly.entity_id
_entity_poly.type
_entity_poly.pdbx_seq_one_letter_code
_entity_poly.pdbx_strand_id
1 'polypeptide(L)'
;GATVSEPALTVEVNNIPGAKITLKEAESAWESTLSSVFPPVSGAEVQPELPEFAKSVHPSLSAIRKNPVFNPIKAKPRVVIPVFPGTNCEYDIARAFNLAGADTNILVLSNKTPQMLEDSLAAFEKELKSAQILALAGGFSAGDEPEGSGKSIATLFRRPVLSEALETLLYQRDRLALGICNGFQALIKLG
;
A
#
# COMPACT_ATOMS: atom_id res chain seq x y z
N GLY A 1 25.58 -3.62 -19.08
CA GLY A 1 26.47 -4.09 -18.01
C GLY A 1 26.33 -5.58 -17.78
N ALA A 2 27.29 -6.15 -17.09
CA ALA A 2 27.28 -7.56 -16.70
C ALA A 2 27.46 -7.69 -15.19
N THR A 3 26.87 -8.73 -14.60
CA THR A 3 27.10 -9.09 -13.20
C THR A 3 28.43 -9.84 -13.09
N VAL A 4 29.22 -9.51 -12.10
CA VAL A 4 30.52 -10.12 -11.81
C VAL A 4 30.49 -10.82 -10.44
N SER A 5 31.40 -11.75 -10.21
CA SER A 5 31.48 -12.51 -8.97
C SER A 5 32.05 -11.70 -7.79
N GLU A 6 32.84 -10.67 -8.06
CA GLU A 6 33.33 -9.75 -7.03
C GLU A 6 32.27 -8.72 -6.65
N PRO A 7 32.08 -8.42 -5.37
CA PRO A 7 31.15 -7.39 -4.91
C PRO A 7 31.75 -5.99 -5.15
N ALA A 8 31.89 -5.61 -6.42
CA ALA A 8 32.46 -4.33 -6.83
C ALA A 8 31.76 -3.77 -8.08
N LEU A 9 31.75 -2.44 -8.18
CA LEU A 9 31.38 -1.73 -9.39
C LEU A 9 32.65 -1.37 -10.16
N THR A 10 32.69 -1.74 -11.44
CA THR A 10 33.79 -1.39 -12.34
C THR A 10 33.24 -0.59 -13.51
N VAL A 11 33.85 0.53 -13.81
CA VAL A 11 33.53 1.37 -14.96
C VAL A 11 34.66 1.24 -15.97
N GLU A 12 34.33 0.82 -17.17
CA GLU A 12 35.25 0.72 -18.29
C GLU A 12 34.79 1.63 -19.42
N VAL A 13 35.73 2.33 -20.04
CA VAL A 13 35.48 3.16 -21.20
C VAL A 13 36.31 2.62 -22.36
N ASN A 14 35.65 2.17 -23.43
CA ASN A 14 36.29 1.54 -24.57
C ASN A 14 37.22 0.35 -24.20
N ASN A 15 36.74 -0.49 -23.27
CA ASN A 15 37.51 -1.62 -22.70
C ASN A 15 38.77 -1.22 -21.93
N ILE A 16 38.90 0.03 -21.53
CA ILE A 16 39.98 0.52 -20.67
C ILE A 16 39.36 0.66 -19.25
N PRO A 17 39.96 -0.02 -18.23
CA PRO A 17 39.52 0.15 -16.86
C PRO A 17 39.64 1.61 -16.42
N GLY A 18 38.54 2.21 -16.03
CA GLY A 18 38.50 3.60 -15.56
C GLY A 18 38.47 3.68 -14.03
N ALA A 19 37.46 3.10 -13.41
CA ALA A 19 37.31 3.13 -11.95
C ALA A 19 36.77 1.79 -11.44
N LYS A 20 37.24 1.41 -10.23
CA LYS A 20 36.71 0.26 -9.49
C LYS A 20 36.46 0.70 -8.07
N ILE A 21 35.27 0.41 -7.55
CA ILE A 21 34.88 0.66 -6.16
C ILE A 21 34.19 -0.59 -5.63
N THR A 22 34.50 -1.03 -4.42
CA THR A 22 33.79 -2.14 -3.79
C THR A 22 32.37 -1.72 -3.42
N LEU A 23 31.43 -2.66 -3.37
CA LEU A 23 30.06 -2.36 -2.91
C LEU A 23 30.04 -1.77 -1.51
N LYS A 24 30.89 -2.26 -0.62
CA LYS A 24 31.01 -1.74 0.75
C LYS A 24 31.49 -0.28 0.79
N GLU A 25 32.45 0.09 -0.04
CA GLU A 25 32.90 1.48 -0.16
C GLU A 25 31.81 2.38 -0.76
N ALA A 26 31.10 1.88 -1.78
CA ALA A 26 29.98 2.61 -2.40
C ALA A 26 28.84 2.82 -1.40
N GLU A 27 28.46 1.81 -0.65
CA GLU A 27 27.45 1.86 0.41
C GLU A 27 27.85 2.86 1.49
N SER A 28 29.08 2.74 2.02
CA SER A 28 29.59 3.66 3.03
C SER A 28 29.63 5.12 2.53
N ALA A 29 30.05 5.35 1.29
CA ALA A 29 30.05 6.68 0.70
C ALA A 29 28.64 7.24 0.55
N TRP A 30 27.67 6.41 0.15
CA TRP A 30 26.28 6.81 0.02
C TRP A 30 25.63 7.12 1.38
N GLU A 31 25.80 6.26 2.37
CA GLU A 31 25.27 6.44 3.73
C GLU A 31 25.87 7.65 4.44
N SER A 32 27.17 7.90 4.24
CA SER A 32 27.85 9.03 4.89
C SER A 32 27.47 10.40 4.32
N THR A 33 26.91 10.46 3.12
CA THR A 33 26.63 11.73 2.41
C THR A 33 25.77 12.70 3.22
N LEU A 34 24.76 12.19 3.93
CA LEU A 34 23.84 12.98 4.74
C LEU A 34 24.03 12.80 6.25
N SER A 35 25.08 12.12 6.68
CA SER A 35 25.29 11.76 8.10
C SER A 35 25.44 12.97 9.03
N SER A 36 25.85 14.12 8.50
CA SER A 36 25.91 15.39 9.25
C SER A 36 24.53 16.00 9.54
N VAL A 37 23.54 15.69 8.72
CA VAL A 37 22.16 16.21 8.84
C VAL A 37 21.23 15.13 9.42
N PHE A 38 21.42 13.89 8.98
CA PHE A 38 20.70 12.72 9.43
C PHE A 38 21.70 11.68 9.91
N PRO A 39 22.20 11.79 11.13
CA PRO A 39 23.15 10.80 11.65
C PRO A 39 22.49 9.41 11.63
N PRO A 40 23.23 8.38 11.18
CA PRO A 40 22.72 7.03 11.25
C PRO A 40 22.36 6.75 12.70
N VAL A 41 21.15 6.23 12.92
CA VAL A 41 20.72 5.85 14.27
C VAL A 41 21.66 4.71 14.70
N SER A 42 22.68 5.06 15.47
CA SER A 42 23.57 4.08 16.12
C SER A 42 22.79 3.43 17.27
N GLY A 43 21.82 2.64 16.93
CA GLY A 43 21.19 1.70 17.82
C GLY A 43 21.67 0.32 17.41
N ALA A 44 22.01 -0.51 18.39
CA ALA A 44 22.27 -1.91 18.20
C ALA A 44 21.40 -2.45 17.05
N GLU A 45 21.95 -3.35 16.23
CA GLU A 45 21.16 -4.19 15.32
C GLU A 45 20.05 -4.86 16.12
N VAL A 46 18.98 -4.11 16.35
CA VAL A 46 17.71 -4.72 16.66
C VAL A 46 17.32 -5.33 15.34
N GLN A 47 17.76 -6.55 15.10
CA GLN A 47 17.08 -7.39 14.15
C GLN A 47 15.64 -7.39 14.65
N PRO A 48 14.69 -6.80 13.91
CA PRO A 48 13.32 -6.90 14.31
C PRO A 48 13.04 -8.40 14.39
N GLU A 49 12.81 -8.92 15.59
CA GLU A 49 12.26 -10.26 15.71
C GLU A 49 10.97 -10.21 14.90
N LEU A 50 11.01 -10.83 13.73
CA LEU A 50 9.79 -11.00 12.95
C LEU A 50 8.80 -11.69 13.88
N PRO A 51 7.61 -11.10 14.10
CA PRO A 51 6.60 -11.72 14.94
C PRO A 51 6.43 -13.18 14.52
N GLU A 52 6.24 -14.08 15.46
CA GLU A 52 6.07 -15.53 15.19
C GLU A 52 5.02 -15.81 14.11
N PHE A 53 4.05 -14.96 14.02
CA PHE A 53 3.05 -14.86 12.98
C PHE A 53 3.66 -14.81 11.55
N ALA A 54 4.75 -14.09 11.33
CA ALA A 54 5.42 -14.03 10.03
C ALA A 54 6.11 -15.37 9.65
N LYS A 55 6.37 -16.24 10.62
CA LYS A 55 6.96 -17.57 10.40
C LYS A 55 5.92 -18.62 10.02
N SER A 56 4.63 -18.41 10.33
CA SER A 56 3.57 -19.40 10.15
C SER A 56 2.71 -19.21 8.89
N VAL A 57 2.79 -18.08 8.22
CA VAL A 57 1.94 -17.73 7.07
C VAL A 57 2.76 -17.65 5.79
N HIS A 58 3.42 -18.76 5.43
CA HIS A 58 3.71 -19.00 4.03
C HIS A 58 2.92 -20.26 3.59
N PRO A 59 1.65 -20.15 3.22
CA PRO A 59 1.14 -21.12 2.28
C PRO A 59 2.08 -21.00 1.08
N SER A 60 2.77 -22.09 0.74
CA SER A 60 3.66 -22.04 -0.42
C SER A 60 2.86 -21.45 -1.57
N LEU A 61 3.43 -20.47 -2.30
CA LEU A 61 2.78 -19.88 -3.48
C LEU A 61 2.29 -20.94 -4.47
N SER A 62 2.88 -22.14 -4.42
CA SER A 62 2.42 -23.36 -5.12
C SER A 62 1.08 -23.87 -4.62
N ALA A 63 0.67 -23.66 -3.37
CA ALA A 63 -0.65 -24.07 -2.89
C ALA A 63 -1.76 -23.10 -3.36
N ILE A 64 -1.42 -21.82 -3.54
CA ILE A 64 -2.34 -20.81 -4.09
C ILE A 64 -2.58 -21.04 -5.60
N ARG A 65 -1.61 -21.64 -6.31
CA ARG A 65 -1.73 -21.97 -7.74
C ARG A 65 -2.46 -23.27 -8.05
N LYS A 66 -2.81 -24.07 -7.05
CA LYS A 66 -3.64 -25.27 -7.29
C LYS A 66 -5.09 -24.81 -7.44
N ASN A 67 -5.43 -24.48 -8.68
CA ASN A 67 -6.78 -24.30 -9.20
C ASN A 67 -7.74 -23.64 -8.19
N PRO A 68 -7.99 -22.33 -8.30
CA PRO A 68 -9.27 -21.87 -7.81
C PRO A 68 -10.30 -22.72 -8.57
N VAL A 69 -11.02 -23.58 -7.86
CA VAL A 69 -12.27 -24.09 -8.37
C VAL A 69 -13.11 -22.83 -8.56
N PHE A 70 -13.10 -22.32 -9.78
CA PHE A 70 -13.99 -21.27 -10.19
C PHE A 70 -15.40 -21.88 -10.12
N ASN A 71 -15.97 -21.89 -8.93
CA ASN A 71 -17.41 -21.94 -8.82
C ASN A 71 -17.88 -20.68 -9.54
N PRO A 72 -18.68 -20.77 -10.59
CA PRO A 72 -19.22 -19.60 -11.25
C PRO A 72 -20.05 -18.86 -10.19
N ILE A 73 -19.41 -17.88 -9.56
CA ILE A 73 -20.07 -16.99 -8.61
C ILE A 73 -21.12 -16.27 -9.44
N LYS A 74 -22.38 -16.55 -9.19
CA LYS A 74 -23.51 -15.95 -9.92
C LYS A 74 -23.57 -14.42 -9.79
N ALA A 75 -22.86 -13.84 -8.81
CA ALA A 75 -22.77 -12.42 -8.58
C ALA A 75 -21.30 -11.99 -8.51
N LYS A 76 -20.93 -10.94 -9.23
CA LYS A 76 -19.59 -10.33 -9.17
C LYS A 76 -19.42 -9.63 -7.81
N PRO A 77 -18.29 -9.84 -7.11
CA PRO A 77 -18.01 -9.09 -5.89
C PRO A 77 -17.89 -7.59 -6.22
N ARG A 78 -18.54 -6.75 -5.42
CA ARG A 78 -18.46 -5.29 -5.56
C ARG A 78 -17.27 -4.77 -4.78
N VAL A 79 -16.43 -4.00 -5.45
CA VAL A 79 -15.24 -3.35 -4.88
C VAL A 79 -15.46 -1.85 -4.86
N VAL A 80 -15.38 -1.23 -3.70
CA VAL A 80 -15.35 0.22 -3.58
C VAL A 80 -13.92 0.71 -3.46
N ILE A 81 -13.56 1.70 -4.30
CA ILE A 81 -12.25 2.32 -4.35
C ILE A 81 -12.42 3.81 -4.07
N PRO A 82 -12.28 4.25 -2.81
CA PRO A 82 -12.36 5.67 -2.49
C PRO A 82 -11.11 6.40 -2.99
N VAL A 83 -11.31 7.55 -3.61
CA VAL A 83 -10.26 8.43 -4.10
C VAL A 83 -10.25 9.70 -3.25
N PHE A 84 -9.21 9.84 -2.47
CA PHE A 84 -8.93 11.01 -1.63
C PHE A 84 -8.05 12.00 -2.40
N PRO A 85 -8.01 13.28 -2.03
CA PRO A 85 -7.01 14.20 -2.58
C PRO A 85 -5.59 13.64 -2.43
N GLY A 86 -4.86 13.47 -3.53
CA GLY A 86 -3.53 12.88 -3.57
C GLY A 86 -3.49 11.36 -3.74
N THR A 87 -4.63 10.69 -3.89
CA THR A 87 -4.68 9.27 -4.29
C THR A 87 -4.20 9.11 -5.73
N ASN A 88 -3.47 8.02 -5.98
CA ASN A 88 -3.02 7.61 -7.31
C ASN A 88 -3.25 6.09 -7.51
N CYS A 89 -3.23 5.67 -8.78
CA CYS A 89 -3.35 4.26 -9.19
C CYS A 89 -4.73 3.64 -8.95
N GLU A 90 -5.77 4.44 -8.72
CA GLU A 90 -7.14 3.95 -8.55
C GLU A 90 -7.66 3.21 -9.81
N TYR A 91 -7.28 3.68 -10.99
CA TYR A 91 -7.65 3.02 -12.24
C TYR A 91 -6.92 1.70 -12.45
N ASP A 92 -5.66 1.61 -12.03
CA ASP A 92 -4.88 0.37 -12.12
C ASP A 92 -5.46 -0.70 -11.19
N ILE A 93 -5.86 -0.31 -9.98
CA ILE A 93 -6.53 -1.18 -9.02
C ILE A 93 -7.88 -1.63 -9.57
N ALA A 94 -8.69 -0.70 -10.09
CA ALA A 94 -9.97 -1.04 -10.69
C ALA A 94 -9.81 -2.01 -11.86
N ARG A 95 -8.83 -1.78 -12.72
CA ARG A 95 -8.49 -2.67 -13.83
C ARG A 95 -8.13 -4.08 -13.34
N ALA A 96 -7.30 -4.18 -12.31
CA ALA A 96 -6.87 -5.47 -11.76
C ALA A 96 -8.06 -6.26 -11.19
N PHE A 97 -8.94 -5.61 -10.42
CA PHE A 97 -10.15 -6.23 -9.89
C PHE A 97 -11.15 -6.62 -10.99
N ASN A 98 -11.34 -5.77 -12.00
CA ASN A 98 -12.22 -6.08 -13.12
C ASN A 98 -11.71 -7.28 -13.94
N LEU A 99 -10.40 -7.37 -14.17
CA LEU A 99 -9.78 -8.53 -14.82
C LEU A 99 -9.95 -9.81 -13.98
N ALA A 100 -9.98 -9.68 -12.65
CA ALA A 100 -10.27 -10.79 -11.74
C ALA A 100 -11.78 -11.14 -11.66
N GLY A 101 -12.65 -10.41 -12.37
CA GLY A 101 -14.08 -10.69 -12.43
C GLY A 101 -14.94 -9.94 -11.42
N ALA A 102 -14.40 -8.97 -10.71
CA ALA A 102 -15.14 -8.11 -9.79
C ALA A 102 -15.87 -6.98 -10.55
N ASP A 103 -16.76 -6.29 -9.83
CA ASP A 103 -17.41 -5.04 -10.25
C ASP A 103 -16.88 -3.89 -9.40
N THR A 104 -16.19 -2.94 -10.01
CA THR A 104 -15.49 -1.87 -9.29
C THR A 104 -16.23 -0.54 -9.38
N ASN A 105 -16.31 0.16 -8.25
CA ASN A 105 -16.79 1.53 -8.16
C ASN A 105 -15.69 2.44 -7.62
N ILE A 106 -15.21 3.35 -8.46
CA ILE A 106 -14.29 4.43 -8.08
C ILE A 106 -15.11 5.61 -7.58
N LEU A 107 -14.95 5.96 -6.31
CA LEU A 107 -15.69 7.04 -5.65
C LEU A 107 -14.76 8.18 -5.25
N VAL A 108 -14.88 9.32 -5.92
CA VAL A 108 -14.07 10.52 -5.60
C VAL A 108 -14.67 11.25 -4.40
N LEU A 109 -13.85 11.42 -3.35
CA LEU A 109 -14.21 12.23 -2.19
C LEU A 109 -13.75 13.67 -2.40
N SER A 110 -14.71 14.57 -2.56
CA SER A 110 -14.45 15.99 -2.75
C SER A 110 -14.39 16.72 -1.41
N ASN A 111 -13.32 17.49 -1.20
CA ASN A 111 -13.11 18.32 -0.01
C ASN A 111 -13.07 19.83 -0.34
N LYS A 112 -13.60 20.24 -1.49
CA LYS A 112 -13.58 21.65 -1.93
C LYS A 112 -14.41 22.56 -1.02
N THR A 113 -15.49 22.04 -0.49
CA THR A 113 -16.33 22.73 0.50
C THR A 113 -16.72 21.75 1.59
N PRO A 114 -17.07 22.23 2.82
CA PRO A 114 -17.57 21.36 3.88
C PRO A 114 -18.79 20.52 3.44
N GLN A 115 -19.72 21.11 2.71
CA GLN A 115 -20.91 20.41 2.22
C GLN A 115 -20.52 19.29 1.24
N MET A 116 -19.64 19.55 0.27
CA MET A 116 -19.17 18.52 -0.67
C MET A 116 -18.46 17.37 0.02
N LEU A 117 -17.74 17.64 1.11
CA LEU A 117 -17.12 16.60 1.90
C LEU A 117 -18.18 15.72 2.58
N GLU A 118 -19.16 16.32 3.24
CA GLU A 118 -20.24 15.55 3.91
C GLU A 118 -21.05 14.72 2.90
N ASP A 119 -21.39 15.28 1.76
CA ASP A 119 -22.09 14.57 0.68
C ASP A 119 -21.27 13.38 0.16
N SER A 120 -19.94 13.60 -0.03
CA SER A 120 -19.02 12.54 -0.45
C SER A 120 -18.90 11.42 0.60
N LEU A 121 -18.86 11.79 1.88
CA LEU A 121 -18.77 10.81 2.98
C LEU A 121 -20.06 10.00 3.11
N ALA A 122 -21.22 10.63 2.95
CA ALA A 122 -22.52 9.94 2.95
C ALA A 122 -22.63 8.95 1.76
N ALA A 123 -22.16 9.35 0.58
CA ALA A 123 -22.11 8.48 -0.58
C ALA A 123 -21.12 7.31 -0.34
N PHE A 124 -19.97 7.57 0.27
CA PHE A 124 -18.97 6.54 0.58
C PHE A 124 -19.51 5.54 1.62
N GLU A 125 -20.13 5.99 2.68
CA GLU A 125 -20.80 5.12 3.65
C GLU A 125 -21.79 4.16 2.97
N LYS A 126 -22.63 4.67 2.11
CA LYS A 126 -23.62 3.88 1.36
C LYS A 126 -22.94 2.81 0.50
N GLU A 127 -21.90 3.19 -0.23
CA GLU A 127 -21.14 2.25 -1.07
C GLU A 127 -20.40 1.20 -0.21
N LEU A 128 -19.79 1.61 0.90
CA LEU A 128 -19.09 0.71 1.81
C LEU A 128 -20.03 -0.35 2.42
N LYS A 129 -21.26 0.05 2.78
CA LYS A 129 -22.29 -0.89 3.26
C LYS A 129 -22.69 -1.93 2.22
N SER A 130 -22.60 -1.62 0.94
CA SER A 130 -22.98 -2.54 -0.14
C SER A 130 -21.80 -3.35 -0.71
N ALA A 131 -20.56 -2.90 -0.52
CA ALA A 131 -19.37 -3.53 -1.06
C ALA A 131 -19.03 -4.86 -0.37
N GLN A 132 -18.32 -5.73 -1.07
CA GLN A 132 -17.66 -6.93 -0.54
C GLN A 132 -16.18 -6.68 -0.28
N ILE A 133 -15.59 -5.71 -0.97
CA ILE A 133 -14.16 -5.40 -0.85
C ILE A 133 -14.01 -3.87 -0.78
N LEU A 134 -13.24 -3.41 0.21
CA LEU A 134 -12.71 -2.06 0.25
C LEU A 134 -11.29 -2.10 -0.32
N ALA A 135 -10.99 -1.29 -1.34
CA ALA A 135 -9.64 -1.19 -1.88
C ALA A 135 -9.10 0.24 -1.74
N LEU A 136 -8.10 0.41 -0.89
CA LEU A 136 -7.41 1.68 -0.67
C LEU A 136 -6.19 1.76 -1.57
N ALA A 137 -6.19 2.71 -2.48
CA ALA A 137 -5.11 2.93 -3.44
C ALA A 137 -3.88 3.57 -2.81
N GLY A 138 -2.82 3.65 -3.60
CA GLY A 138 -1.59 4.34 -3.25
C GLY A 138 -1.68 5.86 -3.43
N GLY A 139 -0.53 6.51 -3.42
CA GLY A 139 -0.39 7.95 -3.59
C GLY A 139 0.14 8.62 -2.34
N PHE A 140 -0.20 9.89 -2.17
CA PHE A 140 0.20 10.75 -1.06
C PHE A 140 -1.02 11.53 -0.58
N SER A 141 -1.91 10.87 0.14
CA SER A 141 -3.19 11.46 0.55
C SER A 141 -2.99 12.73 1.39
N ALA A 142 -3.57 13.84 0.93
CA ALA A 142 -3.39 15.19 1.50
C ALA A 142 -1.92 15.60 1.66
N GLY A 143 -1.03 15.14 0.77
CA GLY A 143 0.39 15.48 0.76
C GLY A 143 1.24 14.71 1.77
N ASP A 144 0.65 13.84 2.58
CA ASP A 144 1.33 13.06 3.63
C ASP A 144 2.18 13.91 4.61
N GLU A 145 1.80 15.16 4.86
CA GLU A 145 2.51 16.08 5.73
C GLU A 145 1.82 16.24 7.10
N PRO A 146 2.61 16.48 8.15
CA PRO A 146 4.05 16.31 8.36
C PRO A 146 4.47 14.89 8.75
N GLU A 147 3.58 14.04 9.19
CA GLU A 147 3.81 12.64 9.62
C GLU A 147 2.89 11.69 8.84
N GLY A 148 2.66 12.03 7.60
CA GLY A 148 1.56 11.74 6.75
C GLY A 148 1.20 10.31 6.54
N SER A 149 1.95 9.63 5.79
CA SER A 149 1.79 8.20 5.42
C SER A 149 0.40 7.60 5.72
N GLY A 150 -0.61 8.06 4.97
CA GLY A 150 -2.00 7.59 5.14
C GLY A 150 -2.78 8.22 6.29
N LYS A 151 -2.25 9.22 7.00
CA LYS A 151 -2.90 9.88 8.14
C LYS A 151 -4.26 10.49 7.77
N SER A 152 -4.34 11.14 6.62
CA SER A 152 -5.58 11.76 6.15
C SER A 152 -6.69 10.73 5.95
N ILE A 153 -6.38 9.60 5.30
CA ILE A 153 -7.31 8.49 5.12
C ILE A 153 -7.73 7.93 6.47
N ALA A 154 -6.77 7.62 7.35
CA ALA A 154 -7.05 7.08 8.68
C ALA A 154 -7.92 8.04 9.53
N THR A 155 -7.70 9.36 9.43
CA THR A 155 -8.51 10.35 10.12
C THR A 155 -9.97 10.34 9.66
N LEU A 156 -10.21 10.17 8.37
CA LEU A 156 -11.57 10.07 7.84
C LEU A 156 -12.27 8.79 8.31
N PHE A 157 -11.57 7.65 8.30
CA PHE A 157 -12.13 6.38 8.79
C PHE A 157 -12.37 6.34 10.30
N ARG A 158 -11.74 7.23 11.09
CA ARG A 158 -12.05 7.39 12.54
C ARG A 158 -13.33 8.18 12.80
N ARG A 159 -13.97 8.76 11.80
CA ARG A 159 -15.31 9.34 11.98
C ARG A 159 -16.30 8.22 12.33
N PRO A 160 -17.18 8.41 13.32
CA PRO A 160 -18.03 7.33 13.84
C PRO A 160 -18.78 6.54 12.75
N VAL A 161 -19.34 7.25 11.78
CA VAL A 161 -20.13 6.67 10.70
C VAL A 161 -19.30 5.74 9.80
N LEU A 162 -18.06 6.12 9.45
CA LEU A 162 -17.19 5.32 8.63
C LEU A 162 -16.50 4.22 9.42
N SER A 163 -16.17 4.46 10.69
CA SER A 163 -15.64 3.44 11.60
C SER A 163 -16.63 2.29 11.75
N GLU A 164 -17.89 2.59 12.06
CA GLU A 164 -18.95 1.58 12.19
C GLU A 164 -19.18 0.81 10.87
N ALA A 165 -19.16 1.52 9.73
CA ALA A 165 -19.33 0.89 8.44
C ALA A 165 -18.16 -0.04 8.10
N LEU A 166 -16.92 0.35 8.45
CA LEU A 166 -15.72 -0.46 8.25
C LEU A 166 -15.71 -1.69 9.17
N GLU A 167 -16.02 -1.51 10.45
CA GLU A 167 -16.15 -2.62 11.40
C GLU A 167 -17.23 -3.62 10.97
N THR A 168 -18.37 -3.10 10.51
CA THR A 168 -19.42 -3.95 9.93
C THR A 168 -18.95 -4.71 8.70
N LEU A 169 -18.21 -4.06 7.81
CA LEU A 169 -17.65 -4.71 6.63
C LEU A 169 -16.73 -5.86 7.02
N LEU A 170 -15.76 -5.60 7.89
CA LEU A 170 -14.68 -6.55 8.19
C LEU A 170 -15.13 -7.65 9.15
N TYR A 171 -15.76 -7.30 10.27
CA TYR A 171 -15.99 -8.24 11.38
C TYR A 171 -17.38 -8.85 11.40
N GLN A 172 -18.42 -8.09 11.00
CA GLN A 172 -19.79 -8.65 11.01
C GLN A 172 -20.14 -9.38 9.71
N ARG A 173 -19.56 -8.95 8.58
CA ARG A 173 -19.88 -9.51 7.26
C ARG A 173 -18.75 -10.35 6.67
N ASP A 174 -17.63 -10.50 7.37
CA ASP A 174 -16.46 -11.27 6.94
C ASP A 174 -16.02 -10.90 5.52
N ARG A 175 -15.90 -9.59 5.27
CA ARG A 175 -15.51 -9.03 3.98
C ARG A 175 -14.07 -8.55 4.02
N LEU A 176 -13.55 -8.10 2.89
CA LEU A 176 -12.13 -7.85 2.71
C LEU A 176 -11.80 -6.37 2.62
N ALA A 177 -10.63 -6.00 3.12
CA ALA A 177 -9.96 -4.74 2.81
C ALA A 177 -8.58 -5.01 2.21
N LEU A 178 -8.25 -4.26 1.17
CA LEU A 178 -6.92 -4.24 0.54
C LEU A 178 -6.37 -2.83 0.60
N GLY A 179 -5.18 -2.67 1.15
CA GLY A 179 -4.43 -1.41 1.09
C GLY A 179 -3.13 -1.57 0.33
N ILE A 180 -2.85 -0.63 -0.58
CA ILE A 180 -1.62 -0.61 -1.36
C ILE A 180 -0.86 0.67 -1.05
N CYS A 181 0.44 0.58 -0.71
CA CYS A 181 1.32 1.70 -0.42
C CYS A 181 0.68 2.66 0.62
N ASN A 182 0.24 3.84 0.23
CA ASN A 182 -0.43 4.81 1.11
C ASN A 182 -1.72 4.25 1.74
N GLY A 183 -2.48 3.45 0.99
CA GLY A 183 -3.64 2.74 1.52
C GLY A 183 -3.28 1.68 2.57
N PHE A 184 -2.17 0.97 2.38
CA PHE A 184 -1.65 0.04 3.40
C PHE A 184 -1.23 0.78 4.67
N GLN A 185 -0.51 1.90 4.53
CA GLN A 185 -0.11 2.75 5.66
C GLN A 185 -1.33 3.25 6.45
N ALA A 186 -2.42 3.58 5.75
CA ALA A 186 -3.68 3.97 6.39
C ALA A 186 -4.30 2.81 7.19
N LEU A 187 -4.33 1.59 6.63
CA LEU A 187 -4.83 0.41 7.34
C LEU A 187 -4.02 0.13 8.61
N ILE A 188 -2.69 0.20 8.54
CA ILE A 188 -1.84 0.02 9.75
C ILE A 188 -2.12 1.09 10.81
N LYS A 189 -2.44 2.32 10.42
CA LYS A 189 -2.80 3.40 11.38
C LYS A 189 -4.19 3.23 11.99
N LEU A 190 -5.02 2.44 11.38
CA LEU A 190 -6.38 2.13 11.88
C LEU A 190 -6.36 0.98 12.90
N GLY A 191 -5.37 0.09 12.84
CA GLY A 191 -5.20 -1.10 13.68
C GLY A 191 -5.69 -2.32 12.97
#